data_0b2af8e955ba0c4a29d3a8ca6d07be34
#
_entry.id   0b2af8e955ba0c4a29d3a8ca6d07be34
#
_cell.length_a   1.000
_cell.length_b   1.000
_cell.length_c   1.000
_cell.angle_alpha   90.00
_cell.angle_beta   90.00
_cell.angle_gamma   90.00
#
_symmetry.space_group_name_H-M   'P 1'
#
loop_
_entity.id
_entity.type
_entity.pdbx_description
1 polymer ?
#
loop_
_entity_poly.entity_id
_entity_poly.type
_entity_poly.pdbx_seq_one_letter_code
_entity_poly.pdbx_strand_id
1 'polypeptide(L)'
;MKADRIIKNAIIFTADKEKPLASALVVKDGKFIYVGDEDGLSAYDGEVEDFNGKFVMPGIIDSHVHITMGAGYELVGDIGKMLHCSSKQEALDIIAEDIRKNPGMRRYCYILHKKYLNDEDLTKEELDAICPDGELQIQEAQMHSIWVNSNILKKHGITDETKDPVPGLSFYVRKDGHVTGEMSEGATELPIILDSAMDKPDSEIDAAIQRWIDFCLSVGVTGVFDAGIPGYPEFHERVYKRLRSLDQQGKLPIYVDGCYVISAAWEVEKGIKELKRYQKEYNTEHMKVHTLKLFMDGTLKLHSGAMVTPYADTGEKGCNAMNLEELVALLKALNKEGLDLHAHTVGEASSRLVLDAVEQVKKEMGDDFRIKVVSAHLQIQDPSDLNRFATLGVIANFTPWWHCDDTEVYTKLFGEERGRKLYRCKSVWDSGALVTWSSDTIAYANFEGWNPYLGMEIGMTRLVTKKTKLSEAAYYDDIFPPADERMGIEEMLLGYTINGAIQLGIEKTKGSIEAGKDADYLVFDQDLLTAEHDGFSNNLPAEVYYAGRKMNHQPFDYDKLSPEEKSWLCGMNFPYFAAEEIWMKFLESLGNDLDVSDEYNEDGSNGSYLSIPVENRQENGPGEIYKDGEKRP
;
A
#
# COMPACT_ATOMS: atom_id res chain seq x y z
N MET A 1 -27.22 -4.68 34.71
CA MET A 1 -25.95 -5.46 34.56
C MET A 1 -24.80 -4.47 34.75
N LYS A 2 -23.70 -4.82 35.44
CA LYS A 2 -22.56 -3.92 35.60
C LYS A 2 -21.83 -3.79 34.26
N ALA A 3 -21.56 -2.55 33.86
CA ALA A 3 -20.85 -2.18 32.63
C ALA A 3 -19.54 -1.44 32.95
N ASP A 4 -18.58 -1.47 32.04
CA ASP A 4 -17.36 -0.69 32.16
C ASP A 4 -17.58 0.74 31.64
N ARG A 5 -18.38 0.89 30.57
CA ARG A 5 -18.75 2.18 29.96
C ARG A 5 -20.16 2.12 29.40
N ILE A 6 -20.89 3.20 29.56
CA ILE A 6 -22.21 3.43 28.96
C ILE A 6 -22.13 4.73 28.19
N ILE A 7 -22.31 4.66 26.85
CA ILE A 7 -22.27 5.80 25.96
C ILE A 7 -23.68 6.12 25.51
N LYS A 8 -24.06 7.39 25.57
CA LYS A 8 -25.36 7.89 25.12
C LYS A 8 -25.22 9.17 24.29
N ASN A 9 -26.31 9.58 23.65
CA ASN A 9 -26.39 10.81 22.87
C ASN A 9 -25.27 10.89 21.81
N ALA A 10 -25.05 9.77 21.08
CA ALA A 10 -24.10 9.65 20.00
C ALA A 10 -24.82 9.42 18.65
N ILE A 11 -24.17 9.73 17.55
CA ILE A 11 -24.56 9.28 16.22
C ILE A 11 -23.69 8.08 15.89
N ILE A 12 -24.24 6.86 16.02
CA ILE A 12 -23.48 5.62 15.88
C ILE A 12 -23.79 4.99 14.52
N PHE A 13 -22.82 5.02 13.60
CA PHE A 13 -22.84 4.20 12.39
C PHE A 13 -22.35 2.79 12.77
N THR A 14 -23.25 1.82 12.74
CA THR A 14 -22.96 0.48 13.26
C THR A 14 -22.25 -0.43 12.27
N ALA A 15 -22.35 -0.16 10.97
CA ALA A 15 -22.03 -1.07 9.87
C ALA A 15 -22.80 -2.41 9.91
N ASP A 16 -23.89 -2.47 10.68
CA ASP A 16 -24.86 -3.57 10.70
C ASP A 16 -26.06 -3.20 9.83
N LYS A 17 -26.30 -3.96 8.76
CA LYS A 17 -27.42 -3.72 7.82
C LYS A 17 -28.81 -3.82 8.48
N GLU A 18 -28.95 -4.58 9.58
CA GLU A 18 -30.21 -4.74 10.29
C GLU A 18 -30.50 -3.56 11.23
N LYS A 19 -29.44 -2.88 11.67
CA LYS A 19 -29.53 -1.70 12.52
C LYS A 19 -28.43 -0.69 12.14
N PRO A 20 -28.52 0.00 11.02
CA PRO A 20 -27.42 0.82 10.50
C PRO A 20 -27.03 2.01 11.39
N LEU A 21 -27.96 2.48 12.21
CA LEU A 21 -27.73 3.59 13.16
C LEU A 21 -28.20 3.23 14.56
N ALA A 22 -27.50 3.77 15.56
CA ALA A 22 -27.87 3.71 16.98
C ALA A 22 -27.53 5.05 17.68
N SER A 23 -28.02 5.26 18.90
CA SER A 23 -27.72 6.45 19.70
C SER A 23 -27.01 6.14 21.02
N ALA A 24 -26.91 4.86 21.36
CA ALA A 24 -26.31 4.40 22.61
C ALA A 24 -25.62 3.04 22.45
N LEU A 25 -24.56 2.83 23.22
CA LEU A 25 -23.91 1.53 23.36
C LEU A 25 -23.38 1.31 24.77
N VAL A 26 -23.15 0.04 25.12
CA VAL A 26 -22.58 -0.35 26.41
C VAL A 26 -21.44 -1.32 26.19
N VAL A 27 -20.30 -1.04 26.83
CA VAL A 27 -19.10 -1.86 26.77
C VAL A 27 -18.87 -2.55 28.11
N LYS A 28 -18.49 -3.83 28.04
CA LYS A 28 -18.04 -4.61 29.18
C LYS A 28 -17.03 -5.66 28.75
N ASP A 29 -15.96 -5.80 29.52
CA ASP A 29 -14.90 -6.79 29.30
C ASP A 29 -14.37 -6.77 27.83
N GLY A 30 -14.22 -5.55 27.27
CA GLY A 30 -13.73 -5.33 25.91
C GLY A 30 -14.73 -5.58 24.79
N LYS A 31 -16.01 -5.86 25.11
CA LYS A 31 -17.05 -6.17 24.11
C LYS A 31 -18.24 -5.22 24.22
N PHE A 32 -18.92 -5.02 23.10
CA PHE A 32 -20.25 -4.42 23.10
C PHE A 32 -21.23 -5.41 23.72
N ILE A 33 -21.94 -5.00 24.79
CA ILE A 33 -23.01 -5.82 25.41
C ILE A 33 -24.40 -5.26 25.11
N TYR A 34 -24.47 -4.05 24.57
CA TYR A 34 -25.69 -3.42 24.09
C TYR A 34 -25.34 -2.41 22.97
N VAL A 35 -26.19 -2.37 21.96
CA VAL A 35 -26.16 -1.35 20.89
C VAL A 35 -27.61 -1.04 20.51
N GLY A 36 -28.02 0.22 20.61
CA GLY A 36 -29.40 0.62 20.33
C GLY A 36 -29.70 2.05 20.74
N ASP A 37 -30.94 2.25 21.19
CA ASP A 37 -31.42 3.56 21.66
C ASP A 37 -31.20 3.75 23.15
N GLU A 38 -31.26 4.99 23.65
CA GLU A 38 -31.02 5.32 25.06
C GLU A 38 -31.99 4.66 26.03
N ASP A 39 -33.21 4.34 25.60
CA ASP A 39 -34.23 3.69 26.43
C ASP A 39 -33.74 2.33 26.99
N GLY A 40 -32.89 1.62 26.27
CA GLY A 40 -32.29 0.36 26.68
C GLY A 40 -31.22 0.47 27.77
N LEU A 41 -30.70 1.66 28.01
CA LEU A 41 -29.60 1.88 28.97
C LEU A 41 -30.00 1.63 30.44
N SER A 42 -31.27 1.72 30.76
CA SER A 42 -31.77 1.50 32.14
C SER A 42 -31.46 0.11 32.72
N ALA A 43 -31.12 -0.87 31.89
CA ALA A 43 -30.74 -2.22 32.31
C ALA A 43 -29.27 -2.32 32.77
N TYR A 44 -28.48 -1.27 32.62
CA TYR A 44 -27.05 -1.26 32.88
C TYR A 44 -26.67 -0.26 33.98
N ASP A 45 -25.64 -0.62 34.75
CA ASP A 45 -25.08 0.18 35.84
C ASP A 45 -23.59 0.34 35.61
N GLY A 46 -23.13 1.58 35.44
CA GLY A 46 -21.75 1.91 35.13
C GLY A 46 -21.53 3.39 34.91
N GLU A 47 -20.34 3.77 34.54
CA GLU A 47 -20.01 5.14 34.17
C GLU A 47 -20.75 5.52 32.88
N VAL A 48 -21.52 6.61 32.94
CA VAL A 48 -22.28 7.12 31.78
C VAL A 48 -21.56 8.30 31.19
N GLU A 49 -21.24 8.19 29.92
CA GLU A 49 -20.61 9.24 29.11
C GLU A 49 -21.62 9.80 28.11
N ASP A 50 -21.84 11.11 28.14
CA ASP A 50 -22.65 11.81 27.16
C ASP A 50 -21.75 12.28 26.02
N PHE A 51 -21.93 11.72 24.84
CA PHE A 51 -21.12 12.06 23.66
C PHE A 51 -21.57 13.32 22.95
N ASN A 52 -22.71 13.91 23.41
CA ASN A 52 -23.16 15.22 22.92
C ASN A 52 -23.21 15.34 21.38
N GLY A 53 -23.72 14.30 20.72
CA GLY A 53 -23.88 14.24 19.28
C GLY A 53 -22.62 13.88 18.49
N LYS A 54 -21.53 13.46 19.14
CA LYS A 54 -20.34 12.95 18.45
C LYS A 54 -20.67 11.74 17.58
N PHE A 55 -19.94 11.63 16.46
CA PHE A 55 -20.06 10.49 15.56
C PHE A 55 -19.20 9.32 16.04
N VAL A 56 -19.74 8.11 15.93
CA VAL A 56 -19.05 6.86 16.31
C VAL A 56 -19.19 5.85 15.18
N MET A 57 -18.10 5.18 14.82
CA MET A 57 -18.09 4.11 13.83
C MET A 57 -17.17 2.97 14.25
N PRO A 58 -17.26 1.78 13.63
CA PRO A 58 -16.29 0.71 13.87
C PRO A 58 -14.86 1.15 13.52
N GLY A 59 -13.88 0.48 14.13
CA GLY A 59 -12.48 0.63 13.73
C GLY A 59 -12.27 0.28 12.26
N ILE A 60 -11.37 1.00 11.60
CA ILE A 60 -11.04 0.81 10.19
C ILE A 60 -10.24 -0.47 10.00
N ILE A 61 -10.53 -1.19 8.92
CA ILE A 61 -9.79 -2.37 8.46
C ILE A 61 -9.18 -2.04 7.09
N ASP A 62 -7.86 -1.94 7.05
CA ASP A 62 -7.11 -1.85 5.81
C ASP A 62 -6.91 -3.26 5.24
N SER A 63 -7.63 -3.58 4.19
CA SER A 63 -7.73 -4.95 3.67
C SER A 63 -6.62 -5.34 2.68
N HIS A 64 -5.60 -4.50 2.49
CA HIS A 64 -4.36 -4.78 1.75
C HIS A 64 -3.29 -3.72 2.05
N VAL A 65 -2.30 -4.10 2.82
CA VAL A 65 -1.16 -3.25 3.16
C VAL A 65 0.10 -4.11 3.30
N HIS A 66 1.28 -3.52 3.26
CA HIS A 66 2.54 -4.24 3.33
C HIS A 66 3.33 -3.87 4.60
N ILE A 67 2.82 -4.23 5.80
CA ILE A 67 3.49 -3.93 7.07
C ILE A 67 4.91 -4.51 7.12
N THR A 68 5.03 -5.76 6.71
CA THR A 68 6.32 -6.45 6.72
C THR A 68 7.34 -5.79 5.80
N MET A 69 6.91 -5.38 4.62
CA MET A 69 7.77 -4.66 3.68
C MET A 69 8.10 -3.25 4.18
N GLY A 70 7.10 -2.55 4.71
CA GLY A 70 7.26 -1.21 5.27
C GLY A 70 8.23 -1.17 6.45
N ALA A 71 8.16 -2.16 7.35
CA ALA A 71 9.16 -2.32 8.41
C ALA A 71 10.57 -2.54 7.85
N GLY A 72 10.70 -3.28 6.75
CA GLY A 72 11.97 -3.48 6.06
C GLY A 72 12.51 -2.18 5.47
N TYR A 73 11.70 -1.44 4.74
CA TYR A 73 12.09 -0.16 4.15
C TYR A 73 12.54 0.84 5.22
N GLU A 74 11.84 0.90 6.33
CA GLU A 74 12.23 1.77 7.43
C GLU A 74 13.59 1.39 8.05
N LEU A 75 13.88 0.09 8.15
CA LEU A 75 15.14 -0.42 8.67
C LEU A 75 16.33 -0.22 7.72
N VAL A 76 16.07 -0.18 6.43
CA VAL A 76 17.08 0.19 5.43
C VAL A 76 17.47 1.66 5.58
N GLY A 77 16.58 2.49 6.10
CA GLY A 77 16.78 3.92 6.29
C GLY A 77 16.61 4.68 4.98
N ASP A 78 17.66 5.26 4.49
CA ASP A 78 17.66 5.98 3.21
C ASP A 78 17.58 4.96 2.05
N ILE A 79 16.40 4.81 1.43
CA ILE A 79 16.23 3.97 0.23
C ILE A 79 16.91 4.59 -1.00
N GLY A 80 17.34 5.83 -0.88
CA GLY A 80 18.12 6.53 -1.89
C GLY A 80 17.80 8.01 -1.97
N LYS A 81 18.76 8.73 -2.52
CA LYS A 81 18.63 10.15 -2.83
C LYS A 81 17.91 10.30 -4.16
N MET A 82 16.82 11.07 -4.19
CA MET A 82 16.15 11.41 -5.45
C MET A 82 17.08 12.24 -6.32
N LEU A 83 17.27 11.81 -7.57
CA LEU A 83 18.07 12.53 -8.55
C LEU A 83 17.16 13.29 -9.52
N HIS A 84 17.45 14.55 -9.70
CA HIS A 84 16.89 15.38 -10.76
C HIS A 84 18.01 15.65 -11.76
N CYS A 85 17.82 15.20 -12.99
CA CYS A 85 18.80 15.31 -14.07
C CYS A 85 18.07 15.36 -15.43
N SER A 86 18.76 15.83 -16.44
CA SER A 86 18.22 15.94 -17.81
C SER A 86 18.75 14.84 -18.75
N SER A 87 19.71 14.06 -18.28
CA SER A 87 20.30 12.98 -19.09
C SER A 87 20.92 11.89 -18.22
N LYS A 88 21.13 10.73 -18.84
CA LYS A 88 21.86 9.60 -18.25
C LYS A 88 23.28 10.00 -17.78
N GLN A 89 24.02 10.76 -18.61
CA GLN A 89 25.37 11.16 -18.27
C GLN A 89 25.41 12.07 -17.04
N GLU A 90 24.48 13.00 -16.96
CA GLU A 90 24.34 13.88 -15.80
C GLU A 90 24.04 13.09 -14.53
N ALA A 91 23.13 12.10 -14.57
CA ALA A 91 22.87 11.22 -13.44
C ALA A 91 24.15 10.50 -12.95
N LEU A 92 24.93 9.95 -13.88
CA LEU A 92 26.20 9.28 -13.57
C LEU A 92 27.23 10.25 -12.96
N ASP A 93 27.32 11.47 -13.48
CA ASP A 93 28.25 12.48 -12.99
C ASP A 93 27.90 12.93 -11.55
N ILE A 94 26.60 13.12 -11.25
CA ILE A 94 26.11 13.46 -9.91
C ILE A 94 26.44 12.34 -8.92
N ILE A 95 26.12 11.09 -9.27
CA ILE A 95 26.41 9.93 -8.42
C ILE A 95 27.91 9.80 -8.17
N ALA A 96 28.73 9.91 -9.22
CA ALA A 96 30.18 9.83 -9.10
C ALA A 96 30.76 10.92 -8.18
N GLU A 97 30.22 12.13 -8.26
CA GLU A 97 30.63 13.22 -7.39
C GLU A 97 30.21 13.00 -5.93
N ASP A 98 28.99 12.53 -5.70
CA ASP A 98 28.51 12.23 -4.35
C ASP A 98 29.33 11.10 -3.70
N ILE A 99 29.62 10.03 -4.43
CA ILE A 99 30.49 8.94 -3.95
C ILE A 99 31.87 9.49 -3.58
N ARG A 100 32.43 10.39 -4.40
CA ARG A 100 33.74 11.01 -4.15
C ARG A 100 33.75 11.91 -2.92
N LYS A 101 32.63 12.60 -2.65
CA LYS A 101 32.45 13.45 -1.45
C LYS A 101 32.19 12.62 -0.18
N ASN A 102 31.61 11.43 -0.29
CA ASN A 102 31.22 10.54 0.80
C ASN A 102 31.90 9.16 0.67
N PRO A 103 33.24 9.07 0.70
CA PRO A 103 33.94 7.79 0.49
C PRO A 103 33.72 6.82 1.64
N GLY A 104 33.73 5.53 1.34
CA GLY A 104 33.74 4.46 2.34
C GLY A 104 32.38 4.02 2.85
N MET A 105 31.30 4.46 2.26
CA MET A 105 29.98 3.86 2.51
C MET A 105 29.95 2.44 1.95
N ARG A 106 29.31 1.52 2.68
CA ARG A 106 29.13 0.14 2.23
C ARG A 106 28.24 0.09 0.98
N ARG A 107 27.14 0.86 0.99
CA ARG A 107 26.16 0.94 -0.09
C ARG A 107 25.77 2.39 -0.35
N TYR A 108 25.70 2.72 -1.62
CA TYR A 108 25.17 4.00 -2.11
C TYR A 108 23.83 3.72 -2.78
N CYS A 109 22.80 4.45 -2.33
CA CYS A 109 21.43 4.29 -2.82
C CYS A 109 20.94 5.60 -3.43
N TYR A 110 20.30 5.49 -4.60
CA TYR A 110 19.69 6.62 -5.31
C TYR A 110 18.33 6.23 -5.86
N ILE A 111 17.50 7.23 -6.11
CA ILE A 111 16.24 7.09 -6.83
C ILE A 111 16.33 7.93 -8.10
N LEU A 112 15.96 7.34 -9.23
CA LEU A 112 16.04 7.98 -10.54
C LEU A 112 14.80 7.66 -11.37
N HIS A 113 14.19 8.69 -11.94
CA HIS A 113 13.06 8.48 -12.84
C HIS A 113 13.55 8.08 -14.24
N LYS A 114 13.07 6.96 -14.77
CA LYS A 114 13.47 6.41 -16.08
C LYS A 114 13.30 7.42 -17.24
N LYS A 115 12.34 8.36 -17.13
CA LYS A 115 12.16 9.45 -18.12
C LYS A 115 13.42 10.28 -18.39
N TYR A 116 14.31 10.40 -17.41
CA TYR A 116 15.56 11.17 -17.57
C TYR A 116 16.65 10.41 -18.32
N LEU A 117 16.47 9.13 -18.54
CA LEU A 117 17.44 8.31 -19.28
C LEU A 117 17.26 8.38 -20.80
N ASN A 118 16.24 9.10 -21.32
CA ASN A 118 15.99 9.28 -22.76
C ASN A 118 15.99 7.94 -23.54
N ASP A 119 15.30 6.92 -23.01
CA ASP A 119 15.26 5.55 -23.55
C ASP A 119 16.60 4.79 -23.54
N GLU A 120 17.61 5.30 -22.83
CA GLU A 120 18.86 4.59 -22.58
C GLU A 120 18.83 3.94 -21.18
N ASP A 121 19.14 2.64 -21.09
CA ASP A 121 19.23 1.97 -19.80
C ASP A 121 20.62 2.18 -19.16
N LEU A 122 20.66 2.17 -17.82
CA LEU A 122 21.91 2.09 -17.07
C LEU A 122 22.48 0.66 -17.15
N THR A 123 23.80 0.54 -17.21
CA THR A 123 24.48 -0.75 -17.23
C THR A 123 25.37 -0.93 -15.99
N LYS A 124 25.55 -2.18 -15.58
CA LYS A 124 26.46 -2.47 -14.45
C LYS A 124 27.87 -1.98 -14.69
N GLU A 125 28.35 -1.99 -15.95
CA GLU A 125 29.67 -1.52 -16.32
C GLU A 125 29.84 0.00 -16.10
N GLU A 126 28.80 0.78 -16.39
CA GLU A 126 28.78 2.22 -16.10
C GLU A 126 28.77 2.46 -14.60
N LEU A 127 27.98 1.68 -13.84
CA LEU A 127 27.92 1.78 -12.38
C LEU A 127 29.22 1.31 -11.72
N ASP A 128 29.89 0.27 -12.25
CA ASP A 128 31.19 -0.19 -11.80
C ASP A 128 32.28 0.88 -12.00
N ALA A 129 32.19 1.63 -13.09
CA ALA A 129 33.16 2.69 -13.38
C ALA A 129 33.13 3.84 -12.34
N ILE A 130 31.94 4.15 -11.80
CA ILE A 130 31.79 5.23 -10.80
C ILE A 130 31.84 4.72 -9.36
N CYS A 131 31.58 3.43 -9.10
CA CYS A 131 31.62 2.80 -7.79
C CYS A 131 32.31 1.43 -7.83
N PRO A 132 33.64 1.36 -8.06
CA PRO A 132 34.36 0.08 -8.23
C PRO A 132 34.45 -0.74 -6.93
N ASP A 133 34.55 -0.09 -5.78
CA ASP A 133 34.82 -0.75 -4.49
C ASP A 133 33.61 -0.87 -3.57
N GLY A 134 32.49 -0.15 -3.88
CA GLY A 134 31.27 -0.13 -3.09
C GLY A 134 30.10 -0.85 -3.75
N GLU A 135 29.03 -1.04 -2.99
CA GLU A 135 27.74 -1.45 -3.53
C GLU A 135 26.99 -0.19 -4.03
N LEU A 136 26.50 -0.21 -5.27
CA LEU A 136 25.72 0.88 -5.85
C LEU A 136 24.37 0.36 -6.35
N GLN A 137 23.30 0.97 -5.85
CA GLN A 137 21.92 0.68 -6.19
C GLN A 137 21.21 1.95 -6.62
N ILE A 138 20.47 1.88 -7.71
CA ILE A 138 19.60 2.97 -8.18
C ILE A 138 18.20 2.40 -8.32
N GLN A 139 17.26 2.90 -7.51
CA GLN A 139 15.86 2.53 -7.58
C GLN A 139 15.17 3.35 -8.68
N GLU A 140 14.42 2.71 -9.55
CA GLU A 140 13.50 3.42 -10.43
C GLU A 140 12.39 4.07 -9.57
N ALA A 141 12.02 5.31 -9.89
CA ALA A 141 11.11 6.12 -9.08
C ALA A 141 9.70 5.50 -8.91
N GLN A 142 9.29 4.58 -9.78
CA GLN A 142 8.04 3.83 -9.65
C GLN A 142 8.14 2.60 -8.72
N MET A 143 9.32 2.33 -8.17
CA MET A 143 9.57 1.26 -7.20
C MET A 143 9.36 -0.16 -7.75
N HIS A 144 9.45 -0.37 -9.08
CA HIS A 144 9.26 -1.65 -9.74
C HIS A 144 10.46 -2.12 -10.56
N SER A 145 11.59 -1.40 -10.51
CA SER A 145 12.86 -1.84 -11.07
C SER A 145 14.04 -1.17 -10.37
N ILE A 146 15.19 -1.83 -10.42
CA ILE A 146 16.46 -1.31 -9.91
C ILE A 146 17.58 -1.55 -10.89
N TRP A 147 18.58 -0.68 -10.86
CA TRP A 147 19.89 -0.90 -11.47
C TRP A 147 20.94 -1.08 -10.39
N VAL A 148 21.79 -2.08 -10.53
CA VAL A 148 22.83 -2.39 -9.55
C VAL A 148 24.16 -2.64 -10.22
N ASN A 149 25.26 -2.38 -9.49
CA ASN A 149 26.61 -2.66 -9.97
C ASN A 149 27.00 -4.15 -9.77
N SER A 150 28.13 -4.55 -10.32
CA SER A 150 28.64 -5.94 -10.26
C SER A 150 28.91 -6.42 -8.83
N ASN A 151 29.21 -5.53 -7.89
CA ASN A 151 29.43 -5.90 -6.49
C ASN A 151 28.14 -6.43 -5.83
N ILE A 152 26.99 -5.82 -6.11
CA ILE A 152 25.69 -6.30 -5.66
C ILE A 152 25.33 -7.63 -6.33
N LEU A 153 25.49 -7.73 -7.66
CA LEU A 153 25.23 -8.99 -8.38
C LEU A 153 26.04 -10.14 -7.77
N LYS A 154 27.34 -9.93 -7.57
CA LYS A 154 28.23 -10.91 -6.97
C LYS A 154 27.82 -11.31 -5.54
N LYS A 155 27.44 -10.34 -4.73
CA LYS A 155 26.99 -10.57 -3.34
C LYS A 155 25.77 -11.48 -3.29
N HIS A 156 24.82 -11.27 -4.21
CA HIS A 156 23.59 -12.06 -4.29
C HIS A 156 23.70 -13.31 -5.18
N GLY A 157 24.90 -13.62 -5.69
CA GLY A 157 25.13 -14.79 -6.52
C GLY A 157 24.42 -14.75 -7.88
N ILE A 158 24.10 -13.54 -8.36
CA ILE A 158 23.40 -13.34 -9.64
C ILE A 158 24.44 -13.38 -10.78
N THR A 159 24.23 -14.30 -11.72
CA THR A 159 25.08 -14.55 -12.89
C THR A 159 24.23 -14.61 -14.16
N ASP A 160 24.88 -14.73 -15.31
CA ASP A 160 24.20 -14.89 -16.61
C ASP A 160 23.32 -16.16 -16.66
N GLU A 161 23.65 -17.19 -15.89
CA GLU A 161 22.91 -18.44 -15.80
C GLU A 161 21.80 -18.42 -14.75
N THR A 162 21.71 -17.36 -13.92
CA THR A 162 20.66 -17.22 -12.91
C THR A 162 19.30 -17.17 -13.58
N LYS A 163 18.39 -18.05 -13.17
CA LYS A 163 17.03 -18.08 -13.73
C LYS A 163 16.18 -16.95 -13.18
N ASP A 164 15.33 -16.44 -14.04
CA ASP A 164 14.34 -15.45 -13.64
C ASP A 164 13.33 -16.08 -12.65
N PRO A 165 13.00 -15.41 -11.56
CA PRO A 165 11.97 -15.88 -10.62
C PRO A 165 10.63 -16.12 -11.30
N VAL A 166 10.19 -15.18 -12.14
CA VAL A 166 8.97 -15.30 -12.95
C VAL A 166 9.27 -14.79 -14.36
N PRO A 167 9.58 -15.68 -15.32
CA PRO A 167 9.92 -15.28 -16.68
C PRO A 167 8.87 -14.36 -17.31
N GLY A 168 9.29 -13.21 -17.81
CA GLY A 168 8.41 -12.20 -18.43
C GLY A 168 7.67 -11.29 -17.45
N LEU A 169 7.69 -11.58 -16.16
CA LEU A 169 7.11 -10.72 -15.12
C LEU A 169 8.20 -10.21 -14.17
N SER A 170 8.89 -11.09 -13.46
CA SER A 170 9.98 -10.71 -12.57
C SER A 170 11.28 -11.36 -13.06
N PHE A 171 12.19 -10.55 -13.57
CA PHE A 171 13.35 -11.05 -14.33
C PHE A 171 14.57 -10.15 -14.21
N TYR A 172 15.73 -10.73 -14.52
CA TYR A 172 16.99 -10.03 -14.67
C TYR A 172 17.16 -9.61 -16.15
N VAL A 173 17.28 -8.33 -16.41
CA VAL A 173 17.43 -7.82 -17.77
C VAL A 173 18.77 -8.29 -18.37
N ARG A 174 18.74 -8.82 -19.59
CA ARG A 174 19.91 -9.35 -20.29
C ARG A 174 20.09 -8.71 -21.65
N LYS A 175 21.35 -8.45 -22.01
CA LYS A 175 21.77 -8.04 -23.35
C LYS A 175 22.82 -9.02 -23.85
N ASP A 176 22.58 -9.59 -25.02
CA ASP A 176 23.47 -10.61 -25.62
C ASP A 176 23.76 -11.81 -24.69
N GLY A 177 22.80 -12.18 -23.84
CA GLY A 177 22.91 -13.26 -22.87
C GLY A 177 23.55 -12.88 -21.54
N HIS A 178 24.01 -11.66 -21.36
CA HIS A 178 24.66 -11.15 -20.14
C HIS A 178 23.71 -10.28 -19.34
N VAL A 179 23.66 -10.45 -18.01
CA VAL A 179 22.89 -9.59 -17.10
C VAL A 179 23.45 -8.15 -17.15
N THR A 180 22.56 -7.19 -17.31
CA THR A 180 22.91 -5.76 -17.47
C THR A 180 23.11 -5.06 -16.14
N GLY A 181 22.59 -5.62 -15.05
CA GLY A 181 22.45 -4.97 -13.73
C GLY A 181 21.04 -4.44 -13.48
N GLU A 182 20.20 -4.34 -14.50
CA GLU A 182 18.78 -4.00 -14.32
C GLU A 182 17.97 -5.22 -13.92
N MET A 183 17.03 -5.02 -13.01
CA MET A 183 16.08 -6.02 -12.51
C MET A 183 14.69 -5.44 -12.52
N SER A 184 13.71 -6.27 -12.80
CA SER A 184 12.32 -5.88 -12.92
C SER A 184 11.45 -6.68 -11.94
N GLU A 185 10.58 -5.96 -11.25
CA GLU A 185 9.56 -6.42 -10.31
C GLU A 185 10.09 -7.03 -9.00
N GLY A 186 9.24 -6.97 -7.97
CA GLY A 186 9.61 -7.17 -6.57
C GLY A 186 10.32 -8.48 -6.23
N ALA A 187 10.07 -9.59 -6.95
CA ALA A 187 10.73 -10.86 -6.64
C ALA A 187 12.25 -10.86 -6.96
N THR A 188 12.72 -9.94 -7.83
CA THR A 188 14.15 -9.75 -8.11
C THR A 188 14.79 -8.65 -7.27
N GLU A 189 14.08 -7.55 -7.03
CA GLU A 189 14.64 -6.34 -6.43
C GLU A 189 14.57 -6.33 -4.90
N LEU A 190 13.44 -6.77 -4.30
CA LEU A 190 13.25 -6.69 -2.85
C LEU A 190 14.29 -7.45 -2.03
N PRO A 191 14.79 -8.63 -2.44
CA PRO A 191 15.89 -9.30 -1.75
C PRO A 191 17.15 -8.45 -1.67
N ILE A 192 17.37 -7.57 -2.65
CA ILE A 192 18.52 -6.67 -2.70
C ILE A 192 18.27 -5.43 -1.86
N ILE A 193 17.12 -4.80 -2.02
CA ILE A 193 16.76 -3.57 -1.29
C ILE A 193 16.76 -3.85 0.22
N LEU A 194 16.17 -4.97 0.64
CA LEU A 194 15.95 -5.30 2.04
C LEU A 194 17.08 -6.12 2.69
N ASP A 195 18.16 -6.45 1.99
CA ASP A 195 19.21 -7.30 2.54
C ASP A 195 19.87 -6.72 3.80
N SER A 196 20.01 -5.40 3.85
CA SER A 196 20.59 -4.71 5.00
C SER A 196 19.66 -4.71 6.24
N ALA A 197 18.37 -4.88 6.04
CA ALA A 197 17.42 -5.01 7.15
C ALA A 197 17.62 -6.31 7.95
N MET A 198 18.16 -7.36 7.30
CA MET A 198 18.47 -8.63 7.99
C MET A 198 19.60 -8.50 9.03
N ASP A 199 20.49 -7.54 8.86
CA ASP A 199 21.61 -7.30 9.78
C ASP A 199 21.18 -6.50 11.03
N LYS A 200 19.97 -5.93 11.02
CA LYS A 200 19.46 -5.12 12.11
C LYS A 200 19.06 -5.97 13.32
N PRO A 201 19.28 -5.50 14.55
CA PRO A 201 18.83 -6.21 15.74
C PRO A 201 17.29 -6.23 15.84
N ASP A 202 16.76 -7.23 16.53
CA ASP A 202 15.30 -7.38 16.72
C ASP A 202 14.64 -6.15 17.39
N SER A 203 15.39 -5.41 18.22
CA SER A 203 14.89 -4.18 18.84
C SER A 203 14.61 -3.04 17.85
N GLU A 204 15.36 -2.97 16.74
CA GLU A 204 15.08 -2.00 15.68
C GLU A 204 13.86 -2.41 14.87
N ILE A 205 13.70 -3.73 14.61
CA ILE A 205 12.49 -4.26 13.97
C ILE A 205 11.25 -3.99 14.84
N ASP A 206 11.35 -4.22 16.14
CA ASP A 206 10.26 -3.90 17.09
C ASP A 206 9.92 -2.40 17.06
N ALA A 207 10.91 -1.52 16.97
CA ALA A 207 10.69 -0.08 16.87
C ALA A 207 10.00 0.30 15.54
N ALA A 208 10.41 -0.28 14.42
CA ALA A 208 9.76 -0.07 13.13
C ALA A 208 8.29 -0.54 13.15
N ILE A 209 8.03 -1.74 13.67
CA ILE A 209 6.66 -2.25 13.84
C ILE A 209 5.84 -1.33 14.77
N GLN A 210 6.43 -0.82 15.86
CA GLN A 210 5.72 0.07 16.79
C GLN A 210 5.31 1.37 16.09
N ARG A 211 6.19 1.98 15.29
CA ARG A 211 5.84 3.19 14.51
C ARG A 211 4.69 2.92 13.54
N TRP A 212 4.67 1.75 12.92
CA TRP A 212 3.54 1.31 12.09
C TRP A 212 2.25 1.22 12.89
N ILE A 213 2.27 0.60 14.06
CA ILE A 213 1.12 0.50 14.95
C ILE A 213 0.65 1.89 15.37
N ASP A 214 1.57 2.76 15.80
CA ASP A 214 1.24 4.12 16.23
C ASP A 214 0.59 4.91 15.09
N PHE A 215 1.07 4.72 13.86
CA PHE A 215 0.48 5.34 12.70
C PHE A 215 -0.92 4.76 12.38
N CYS A 216 -1.10 3.45 12.38
CA CYS A 216 -2.43 2.83 12.22
C CYS A 216 -3.43 3.44 13.22
N LEU A 217 -3.05 3.52 14.48
CA LEU A 217 -3.90 4.09 15.53
C LEU A 217 -4.17 5.58 15.32
N SER A 218 -3.20 6.34 14.78
CA SER A 218 -3.37 7.79 14.56
C SER A 218 -4.47 8.11 13.55
N VAL A 219 -4.75 7.18 12.65
CA VAL A 219 -5.82 7.29 11.64
C VAL A 219 -6.99 6.32 11.89
N GLY A 220 -6.99 5.63 13.04
CA GLY A 220 -8.09 4.75 13.45
C GLY A 220 -8.13 3.37 12.76
N VAL A 221 -7.03 2.93 12.16
CA VAL A 221 -6.89 1.56 11.64
C VAL A 221 -6.67 0.60 12.80
N THR A 222 -7.61 -0.34 13.00
CA THR A 222 -7.59 -1.33 14.07
C THR A 222 -7.42 -2.76 13.57
N GLY A 223 -7.45 -2.96 12.26
CA GLY A 223 -7.20 -4.24 11.62
C GLY A 223 -6.57 -4.08 10.25
N VAL A 224 -5.71 -5.03 9.88
CA VAL A 224 -4.99 -5.00 8.61
C VAL A 224 -4.83 -6.39 7.99
N PHE A 225 -4.79 -6.46 6.66
CA PHE A 225 -4.25 -7.59 5.92
C PHE A 225 -2.84 -7.26 5.44
N ASP A 226 -1.81 -7.94 5.99
CA ASP A 226 -0.44 -7.81 5.51
C ASP A 226 -0.23 -8.64 4.26
N ALA A 227 -0.06 -7.99 3.12
CA ALA A 227 0.11 -8.62 1.82
C ALA A 227 1.54 -9.13 1.56
N GLY A 228 2.41 -9.05 2.56
CA GLY A 228 3.71 -9.70 2.62
C GLY A 228 4.80 -9.09 1.75
N ILE A 229 5.85 -9.87 1.49
CA ILE A 229 7.01 -9.48 0.70
C ILE A 229 7.27 -10.55 -0.37
N PRO A 230 7.17 -10.25 -1.67
CA PRO A 230 7.57 -11.18 -2.71
C PRO A 230 9.08 -11.40 -2.72
N GLY A 231 9.50 -12.64 -2.98
CA GLY A 231 10.91 -13.00 -3.16
C GLY A 231 11.78 -13.00 -1.91
N TYR A 232 11.29 -12.56 -0.75
CA TYR A 232 12.11 -12.45 0.47
C TYR A 232 11.41 -13.02 1.73
N PRO A 233 11.11 -14.31 1.77
CA PRO A 233 10.37 -14.93 2.86
C PRO A 233 11.12 -14.92 4.21
N GLU A 234 12.44 -14.85 4.23
CA GLU A 234 13.24 -14.85 5.45
C GLU A 234 13.00 -13.60 6.29
N PHE A 235 12.97 -12.43 5.66
CA PHE A 235 12.68 -11.18 6.36
C PHE A 235 11.21 -11.11 6.75
N HIS A 236 10.31 -11.51 5.88
CA HIS A 236 8.88 -11.61 6.16
C HIS A 236 8.63 -12.45 7.42
N GLU A 237 9.20 -13.65 7.48
CA GLU A 237 9.08 -14.53 8.65
C GLU A 237 9.65 -13.89 9.92
N ARG A 238 10.76 -13.15 9.80
CA ARG A 238 11.37 -12.49 10.95
C ARG A 238 10.43 -11.43 11.54
N VAL A 239 9.75 -10.64 10.71
CA VAL A 239 8.76 -9.66 11.18
C VAL A 239 7.58 -10.36 11.85
N TYR A 240 7.08 -11.47 11.30
CA TYR A 240 5.99 -12.24 11.91
C TYR A 240 6.35 -12.81 13.29
N LYS A 241 7.58 -13.25 13.48
CA LYS A 241 8.08 -13.64 14.82
C LYS A 241 7.99 -12.48 15.82
N ARG A 242 8.27 -11.26 15.37
CA ARG A 242 8.19 -10.05 16.23
C ARG A 242 6.75 -9.66 16.53
N LEU A 243 5.87 -9.63 15.53
CA LEU A 243 4.42 -9.37 15.70
C LEU A 243 3.81 -10.35 16.69
N ARG A 244 4.07 -11.65 16.54
CA ARG A 244 3.65 -12.67 17.50
C ARG A 244 4.15 -12.38 18.91
N SER A 245 5.43 -12.02 19.05
CA SER A 245 6.01 -11.70 20.36
C SER A 245 5.35 -10.49 21.00
N LEU A 246 5.03 -9.45 20.22
CA LEU A 246 4.30 -8.28 20.71
C LEU A 246 2.89 -8.64 21.16
N ASP A 247 2.17 -9.48 20.42
CA ASP A 247 0.84 -9.91 20.81
C ASP A 247 0.86 -10.74 22.12
N GLN A 248 1.79 -11.69 22.23
CA GLN A 248 1.96 -12.47 23.47
C GLN A 248 2.29 -11.61 24.71
N GLN A 249 2.87 -10.43 24.49
CA GLN A 249 3.13 -9.43 25.55
C GLN A 249 1.95 -8.49 25.79
N GLY A 250 0.84 -8.62 25.04
CA GLY A 250 -0.30 -7.70 25.09
C GLY A 250 0.01 -6.30 24.54
N LYS A 251 0.98 -6.19 23.63
CA LYS A 251 1.45 -4.94 23.03
C LYS A 251 1.08 -4.78 21.55
N LEU A 252 0.21 -5.62 21.03
CA LEU A 252 -0.31 -5.52 19.67
C LEU A 252 -1.77 -5.03 19.71
N PRO A 253 -2.03 -3.72 19.65
CA PRO A 253 -3.37 -3.14 19.78
C PRO A 253 -4.07 -3.00 18.42
N ILE A 254 -3.76 -3.87 17.48
CA ILE A 254 -4.42 -4.00 16.18
C ILE A 254 -4.53 -5.48 15.82
N TYR A 255 -5.50 -5.82 14.99
CA TYR A 255 -5.59 -7.16 14.41
C TYR A 255 -4.73 -7.24 13.13
N VAL A 256 -3.92 -8.29 13.00
CA VAL A 256 -3.11 -8.54 11.81
C VAL A 256 -3.51 -9.86 11.18
N ASP A 257 -4.02 -9.83 9.94
CA ASP A 257 -4.15 -11.01 9.09
C ASP A 257 -2.93 -11.08 8.17
N GLY A 258 -2.21 -12.19 8.21
CA GLY A 258 -0.98 -12.37 7.47
C GLY A 258 -1.12 -13.39 6.35
N CYS A 259 -0.10 -13.45 5.50
CA CYS A 259 -0.05 -14.33 4.35
C CYS A 259 1.28 -15.07 4.21
N TYR A 260 1.32 -16.00 3.27
CA TYR A 260 2.56 -16.45 2.64
C TYR A 260 2.52 -16.09 1.16
N VAL A 261 3.61 -15.56 0.63
CA VAL A 261 3.68 -15.03 -0.74
C VAL A 261 4.26 -16.05 -1.70
N ILE A 262 3.64 -16.20 -2.86
CA ILE A 262 4.18 -16.90 -4.03
C ILE A 262 4.06 -16.00 -5.27
N SER A 263 4.96 -16.20 -6.22
CA SER A 263 4.98 -15.46 -7.48
C SER A 263 4.87 -16.37 -8.71
N ALA A 264 4.89 -17.69 -8.52
CA ALA A 264 4.89 -18.63 -9.65
C ALA A 264 4.26 -19.98 -9.30
N ALA A 265 3.81 -20.73 -10.33
CA ALA A 265 3.16 -22.02 -10.18
C ALA A 265 4.04 -23.09 -9.49
N TRP A 266 5.33 -23.07 -9.72
CA TRP A 266 6.26 -24.04 -9.08
C TRP A 266 6.47 -23.82 -7.58
N GLU A 267 6.01 -22.68 -7.03
CA GLU A 267 6.07 -22.38 -5.60
C GLU A 267 4.85 -22.90 -4.82
N VAL A 268 3.79 -23.34 -5.49
CA VAL A 268 2.49 -23.67 -4.89
C VAL A 268 2.62 -24.73 -3.78
N GLU A 269 3.30 -25.85 -4.04
CA GLU A 269 3.43 -26.93 -3.04
C GLU A 269 4.20 -26.44 -1.80
N LYS A 270 5.32 -25.74 -2.02
CA LYS A 270 6.11 -25.13 -0.96
C LYS A 270 5.28 -24.06 -0.22
N GLY A 271 4.59 -23.18 -0.96
CA GLY A 271 3.79 -22.10 -0.41
C GLY A 271 2.70 -22.60 0.52
N ILE A 272 1.92 -23.60 0.12
CA ILE A 272 0.88 -24.20 0.98
C ILE A 272 1.50 -24.84 2.23
N LYS A 273 2.61 -25.55 2.09
CA LYS A 273 3.32 -26.15 3.23
C LYS A 273 3.81 -25.09 4.22
N GLU A 274 4.44 -24.05 3.72
CA GLU A 274 4.96 -22.96 4.56
C GLU A 274 3.82 -22.14 5.19
N LEU A 275 2.74 -21.87 4.46
CA LEU A 275 1.56 -21.20 5.02
C LEU A 275 0.97 -22.00 6.20
N LYS A 276 0.86 -23.33 6.08
CA LYS A 276 0.41 -24.17 7.19
C LYS A 276 1.40 -24.17 8.37
N ARG A 277 2.70 -24.07 8.10
CA ARG A 277 3.71 -23.88 9.15
C ARG A 277 3.50 -22.54 9.84
N TYR A 278 3.31 -21.46 9.08
CA TYR A 278 3.05 -20.11 9.59
C TYR A 278 1.80 -20.08 10.47
N GLN A 279 0.70 -20.72 10.04
CA GLN A 279 -0.51 -20.86 10.86
C GLN A 279 -0.20 -21.45 12.24
N LYS A 280 0.56 -22.53 12.26
CA LYS A 280 0.90 -23.23 13.51
C LYS A 280 1.83 -22.40 14.40
N GLU A 281 2.76 -21.66 13.79
CA GLU A 281 3.82 -20.97 14.52
C GLU A 281 3.42 -19.56 14.94
N TYR A 282 2.65 -18.84 14.11
CA TYR A 282 2.41 -17.40 14.31
C TYR A 282 0.98 -17.03 14.71
N ASN A 283 -0.01 -17.92 14.57
CA ASN A 283 -1.36 -17.59 14.99
C ASN A 283 -1.43 -17.36 16.51
N THR A 284 -2.04 -16.23 16.87
CA THR A 284 -2.28 -15.79 18.24
C THR A 284 -3.72 -15.26 18.37
N GLU A 285 -4.04 -14.48 19.39
CA GLU A 285 -5.35 -13.87 19.56
C GLU A 285 -5.61 -12.79 18.50
N HIS A 286 -4.62 -11.89 18.31
CA HIS A 286 -4.75 -10.73 17.41
C HIS A 286 -3.95 -10.87 16.11
N MET A 287 -3.34 -12.01 15.86
CA MET A 287 -2.63 -12.31 14.61
C MET A 287 -3.06 -13.67 14.06
N LYS A 288 -3.46 -13.68 12.80
CA LYS A 288 -3.76 -14.90 12.03
C LYS A 288 -2.98 -14.89 10.73
N VAL A 289 -2.64 -16.10 10.25
CA VAL A 289 -1.99 -16.30 8.95
C VAL A 289 -2.72 -17.45 8.28
N HIS A 290 -3.52 -17.20 7.24
CA HIS A 290 -4.20 -18.29 6.55
C HIS A 290 -4.44 -18.05 5.05
N THR A 291 -3.94 -16.96 4.53
CA THR A 291 -4.13 -16.53 3.14
C THR A 291 -2.85 -16.75 2.33
N LEU A 292 -2.96 -17.36 1.14
CA LEU A 292 -1.89 -17.36 0.18
C LEU A 292 -1.97 -16.09 -0.67
N LYS A 293 -0.91 -15.29 -0.69
CA LYS A 293 -0.79 -14.14 -1.60
C LYS A 293 -0.12 -14.58 -2.88
N LEU A 294 -0.71 -14.24 -4.02
CA LEU A 294 -0.20 -14.53 -5.35
C LEU A 294 -0.03 -13.23 -6.14
N PHE A 295 1.14 -13.00 -6.71
CA PHE A 295 1.34 -11.97 -7.72
C PHE A 295 1.02 -12.55 -9.09
N MET A 296 -0.18 -12.22 -9.64
CA MET A 296 -0.63 -12.73 -10.94
C MET A 296 -0.03 -11.96 -12.12
N ASP A 297 0.10 -10.65 -11.97
CA ASP A 297 0.68 -9.76 -12.98
C ASP A 297 1.46 -8.63 -12.32
N GLY A 298 1.98 -7.71 -13.12
CA GLY A 298 2.68 -6.50 -12.66
C GLY A 298 1.84 -5.24 -12.81
N THR A 299 2.44 -4.14 -13.22
CA THR A 299 1.82 -2.81 -13.26
C THR A 299 1.53 -2.31 -14.67
N LEU A 300 0.57 -1.37 -14.79
CA LEU A 300 0.18 -0.82 -16.10
C LEU A 300 1.29 0.05 -16.71
N LYS A 301 1.91 0.91 -15.91
CA LYS A 301 2.91 1.88 -16.40
C LYS A 301 4.21 1.21 -16.87
N LEU A 302 4.52 -0.01 -16.43
CA LEU A 302 5.63 -0.82 -16.91
C LEU A 302 5.23 -1.86 -17.96
N HIS A 303 3.98 -1.84 -18.44
CA HIS A 303 3.43 -2.80 -19.41
C HIS A 303 3.49 -4.27 -18.95
N SER A 304 3.71 -4.51 -17.65
CA SER A 304 3.73 -5.85 -17.04
C SER A 304 2.34 -6.32 -16.58
N GLY A 305 1.36 -5.42 -16.43
CA GLY A 305 -0.03 -5.77 -16.19
C GLY A 305 -0.63 -6.56 -17.36
N ALA A 306 -1.29 -7.69 -17.07
CA ALA A 306 -1.78 -8.62 -18.11
C ALA A 306 -3.06 -8.11 -18.78
N MET A 307 -3.04 -7.96 -20.11
CA MET A 307 -4.08 -7.33 -20.90
C MET A 307 -4.76 -8.30 -21.85
N VAL A 308 -6.10 -8.23 -21.96
CA VAL A 308 -6.88 -8.90 -23.02
C VAL A 308 -6.64 -8.17 -24.34
N THR A 309 -6.86 -6.88 -24.33
CA THR A 309 -6.57 -6.00 -25.46
C THR A 309 -5.19 -5.35 -25.27
N PRO A 310 -4.27 -5.43 -26.24
CA PRO A 310 -2.92 -4.92 -26.11
C PRO A 310 -2.85 -3.46 -25.64
N TYR A 311 -1.73 -3.08 -25.03
CA TYR A 311 -1.38 -1.68 -24.81
C TYR A 311 -1.34 -0.94 -26.15
N ALA A 312 -1.88 0.28 -26.19
CA ALA A 312 -2.03 1.03 -27.44
C ALA A 312 -0.70 1.61 -27.95
N ASP A 313 0.22 1.92 -27.05
CA ASP A 313 1.51 2.52 -27.33
C ASP A 313 2.57 1.50 -27.78
N THR A 314 2.59 0.28 -27.19
CA THR A 314 3.61 -0.73 -27.48
C THR A 314 3.08 -1.92 -28.28
N GLY A 315 1.77 -2.21 -28.22
CA GLY A 315 1.18 -3.41 -28.78
C GLY A 315 1.42 -4.68 -27.95
N GLU A 316 2.05 -4.59 -26.80
CA GLU A 316 2.31 -5.69 -25.86
C GLU A 316 1.08 -6.00 -25.02
N LYS A 317 1.11 -7.10 -24.27
CA LYS A 317 -0.02 -7.55 -23.44
C LYS A 317 0.33 -7.75 -21.97
N GLY A 318 1.59 -7.57 -21.59
CA GLY A 318 2.04 -8.04 -20.28
C GLY A 318 1.89 -9.57 -20.16
N CYS A 319 1.94 -10.10 -18.96
CA CYS A 319 1.80 -11.54 -18.75
C CYS A 319 1.18 -11.88 -17.38
N ASN A 320 0.62 -13.08 -17.29
CA ASN A 320 0.20 -13.69 -16.02
C ASN A 320 1.28 -14.65 -15.53
N ALA A 321 1.48 -14.71 -14.21
CA ALA A 321 2.40 -15.66 -13.56
C ALA A 321 1.93 -17.10 -13.64
N MET A 322 0.64 -17.33 -13.86
CA MET A 322 0.02 -18.65 -13.99
C MET A 322 -0.96 -18.68 -15.16
N ASN A 323 -1.14 -19.88 -15.72
CA ASN A 323 -2.23 -20.13 -16.68
C ASN A 323 -3.48 -20.65 -15.95
N LEU A 324 -4.58 -20.86 -16.71
CA LEU A 324 -5.86 -21.30 -16.16
C LEU A 324 -5.77 -22.65 -15.44
N GLU A 325 -5.08 -23.65 -16.02
CA GLU A 325 -4.96 -24.98 -15.43
C GLU A 325 -4.20 -24.94 -14.10
N GLU A 326 -3.12 -24.17 -14.04
CA GLU A 326 -2.31 -23.97 -12.83
C GLU A 326 -3.13 -23.27 -11.73
N LEU A 327 -3.89 -22.22 -12.10
CA LEU A 327 -4.71 -21.48 -11.13
C LEU A 327 -5.89 -22.33 -10.62
N VAL A 328 -6.53 -23.12 -11.47
CA VAL A 328 -7.57 -24.10 -11.07
C VAL A 328 -7.00 -25.16 -10.12
N ALA A 329 -5.79 -25.67 -10.41
CA ALA A 329 -5.12 -26.61 -9.53
C ALA A 329 -4.79 -25.97 -8.16
N LEU A 330 -4.30 -24.72 -8.15
CA LEU A 330 -4.04 -23.94 -6.94
C LEU A 330 -5.32 -23.79 -6.11
N LEU A 331 -6.41 -23.33 -6.69
CA LEU A 331 -7.69 -23.13 -5.98
C LEU A 331 -8.20 -24.42 -5.34
N LYS A 332 -8.11 -25.55 -6.05
CA LYS A 332 -8.48 -26.86 -5.52
C LYS A 332 -7.58 -27.28 -4.35
N ALA A 333 -6.29 -27.04 -4.47
CA ALA A 333 -5.33 -27.35 -3.41
C ALA A 333 -5.58 -26.51 -2.16
N LEU A 334 -5.81 -25.20 -2.32
CA LEU A 334 -6.15 -24.29 -1.22
C LEU A 334 -7.48 -24.69 -0.58
N ASN A 335 -8.50 -24.97 -1.37
CA ASN A 335 -9.82 -25.38 -0.87
C ASN A 335 -9.75 -26.67 -0.03
N LYS A 336 -8.94 -27.64 -0.46
CA LYS A 336 -8.68 -28.87 0.30
C LYS A 336 -8.12 -28.60 1.69
N GLU A 337 -7.27 -27.59 1.82
CA GLU A 337 -6.61 -27.22 3.07
C GLU A 337 -7.37 -26.15 3.87
N GLY A 338 -8.45 -25.59 3.31
CA GLY A 338 -9.23 -24.49 3.92
C GLY A 338 -8.45 -23.18 4.01
N LEU A 339 -7.64 -22.88 2.99
CA LEU A 339 -6.81 -21.68 2.89
C LEU A 339 -7.36 -20.73 1.84
N ASP A 340 -7.34 -19.43 2.11
CA ASP A 340 -7.84 -18.40 1.21
C ASP A 340 -6.76 -17.97 0.17
N LEU A 341 -7.20 -17.36 -0.92
CA LEU A 341 -6.35 -16.76 -1.94
C LEU A 341 -6.53 -15.25 -2.01
N HIS A 342 -5.44 -14.50 -2.01
CA HIS A 342 -5.41 -13.07 -2.32
C HIS A 342 -4.49 -12.83 -3.52
N ALA A 343 -5.07 -12.50 -4.67
CA ALA A 343 -4.36 -12.36 -5.93
C ALA A 343 -4.19 -10.87 -6.30
N HIS A 344 -2.95 -10.47 -6.60
CA HIS A 344 -2.64 -9.20 -7.27
C HIS A 344 -3.11 -9.30 -8.71
N THR A 345 -4.00 -8.41 -9.16
CA THR A 345 -4.62 -8.45 -10.49
C THR A 345 -4.87 -7.03 -10.97
N VAL A 346 -3.89 -6.44 -11.61
CA VAL A 346 -3.94 -5.06 -12.10
C VAL A 346 -4.61 -4.97 -13.47
N GLY A 347 -4.23 -5.86 -14.39
CA GLY A 347 -4.73 -5.90 -15.75
C GLY A 347 -6.04 -6.68 -15.90
N GLU A 348 -6.76 -6.39 -16.98
CA GLU A 348 -8.05 -7.04 -17.28
C GLU A 348 -7.93 -8.54 -17.54
N ALA A 349 -6.77 -9.03 -18.04
CA ALA A 349 -6.59 -10.45 -18.30
C ALA A 349 -6.29 -11.25 -17.03
N SER A 350 -5.61 -10.66 -16.04
CA SER A 350 -5.33 -11.32 -14.76
C SER A 350 -6.59 -11.46 -13.92
N SER A 351 -7.41 -10.40 -13.81
CA SER A 351 -8.68 -10.47 -13.12
C SER A 351 -9.66 -11.46 -13.80
N ARG A 352 -9.74 -11.44 -15.13
CA ARG A 352 -10.53 -12.43 -15.90
C ARG A 352 -10.10 -13.86 -15.62
N LEU A 353 -8.79 -14.11 -15.60
CA LEU A 353 -8.25 -15.45 -15.37
C LEU A 353 -8.62 -15.98 -13.98
N VAL A 354 -8.58 -15.12 -12.95
CA VAL A 354 -9.05 -15.48 -11.60
C VAL A 354 -10.54 -15.82 -11.61
N LEU A 355 -11.37 -15.01 -12.28
CA LEU A 355 -12.80 -15.28 -12.41
C LEU A 355 -13.10 -16.59 -13.17
N ASP A 356 -12.38 -16.86 -14.26
CA ASP A 356 -12.51 -18.10 -15.05
C ASP A 356 -12.13 -19.34 -14.22
N ALA A 357 -11.04 -19.25 -13.45
CA ALA A 357 -10.61 -20.34 -12.58
C ALA A 357 -11.64 -20.62 -11.47
N VAL A 358 -12.16 -19.57 -10.81
CA VAL A 358 -13.21 -19.72 -9.79
C VAL A 358 -14.49 -20.30 -10.40
N GLU A 359 -14.90 -19.82 -11.58
CA GLU A 359 -16.07 -20.35 -12.28
C GLU A 359 -15.93 -21.84 -12.60
N GLN A 360 -14.75 -22.24 -13.10
CA GLN A 360 -14.47 -23.64 -13.39
C GLN A 360 -14.50 -24.50 -12.12
N VAL A 361 -13.84 -24.08 -11.05
CA VAL A 361 -13.80 -24.83 -9.78
C VAL A 361 -15.20 -24.93 -9.17
N LYS A 362 -15.99 -23.85 -9.19
CA LYS A 362 -17.39 -23.88 -8.71
C LYS A 362 -18.28 -24.79 -9.54
N LYS A 363 -18.09 -24.87 -10.85
CA LYS A 363 -18.81 -25.85 -11.70
C LYS A 363 -18.47 -27.29 -11.35
N GLU A 364 -17.23 -27.55 -10.95
CA GLU A 364 -16.76 -28.91 -10.62
C GLU A 364 -17.08 -29.31 -9.18
N MET A 365 -17.01 -28.39 -8.22
CA MET A 365 -17.12 -28.69 -6.78
C MET A 365 -18.44 -28.21 -6.15
N GLY A 366 -19.16 -27.29 -6.79
CA GLY A 366 -20.40 -26.73 -6.22
C GLY A 366 -20.17 -26.10 -4.85
N ASP A 367 -21.04 -26.45 -3.88
CA ASP A 367 -21.00 -25.93 -2.51
C ASP A 367 -19.79 -26.41 -1.68
N ASP A 368 -19.00 -27.36 -2.20
CA ASP A 368 -17.77 -27.81 -1.56
C ASP A 368 -16.60 -26.83 -1.80
N PHE A 369 -16.74 -25.85 -2.69
CA PHE A 369 -15.80 -24.74 -2.81
C PHE A 369 -16.14 -23.64 -1.80
N ARG A 370 -15.31 -23.52 -0.75
CA ARG A 370 -15.65 -22.73 0.45
C ARG A 370 -14.66 -21.64 0.80
N ILE A 371 -13.50 -21.60 0.15
CA ILE A 371 -12.48 -20.58 0.42
C ILE A 371 -12.88 -19.24 -0.16
N LYS A 372 -12.33 -18.18 0.41
CA LYS A 372 -12.43 -16.83 -0.15
C LYS A 372 -11.36 -16.64 -1.21
N VAL A 373 -11.72 -15.95 -2.27
CA VAL A 373 -10.81 -15.50 -3.31
C VAL A 373 -10.93 -14.01 -3.44
N VAL A 374 -9.83 -13.30 -3.26
CA VAL A 374 -9.72 -11.85 -3.39
C VAL A 374 -8.95 -11.53 -4.67
N SER A 375 -9.49 -10.65 -5.49
CA SER A 375 -8.83 -10.05 -6.65
C SER A 375 -8.54 -8.59 -6.31
N ALA A 376 -7.25 -8.23 -6.23
CA ALA A 376 -6.82 -6.94 -5.70
C ALA A 376 -6.33 -5.98 -6.79
N HIS A 377 -6.45 -4.69 -6.51
CA HIS A 377 -6.09 -3.53 -7.30
C HIS A 377 -7.08 -3.19 -8.42
N LEU A 378 -7.35 -4.12 -9.33
CA LEU A 378 -8.40 -3.99 -10.35
C LEU A 378 -8.36 -2.63 -11.07
N GLN A 379 -7.16 -2.21 -11.53
CA GLN A 379 -6.98 -0.88 -12.14
C GLN A 379 -7.74 -0.75 -13.46
N ILE A 380 -7.74 -1.80 -14.28
CA ILE A 380 -8.54 -1.87 -15.51
C ILE A 380 -9.27 -3.21 -15.61
N GLN A 381 -10.57 -3.16 -15.94
CA GLN A 381 -11.42 -4.34 -16.09
C GLN A 381 -12.17 -4.31 -17.41
N ASP A 382 -12.37 -5.49 -17.99
CA ASP A 382 -13.29 -5.64 -19.11
C ASP A 382 -14.74 -5.51 -18.61
N PRO A 383 -15.60 -4.72 -19.27
CA PRO A 383 -16.99 -4.54 -18.86
C PRO A 383 -17.78 -5.83 -18.72
N SER A 384 -17.42 -6.89 -19.47
CA SER A 384 -18.09 -8.19 -19.40
C SER A 384 -17.84 -8.96 -18.10
N ASP A 385 -16.79 -8.57 -17.33
CA ASP A 385 -16.40 -9.26 -16.11
C ASP A 385 -16.97 -8.61 -14.85
N LEU A 386 -17.45 -7.37 -14.89
CA LEU A 386 -17.86 -6.61 -13.71
C LEU A 386 -18.92 -7.33 -12.86
N ASN A 387 -19.94 -7.93 -13.49
CA ASN A 387 -20.99 -8.68 -12.78
C ASN A 387 -20.52 -10.06 -12.28
N ARG A 388 -19.40 -10.56 -12.78
CA ARG A 388 -18.91 -11.90 -12.42
C ARG A 388 -18.37 -11.94 -10.99
N PHE A 389 -17.86 -10.83 -10.47
CA PHE A 389 -17.45 -10.75 -9.06
C PHE A 389 -18.59 -11.15 -8.13
N ALA A 390 -19.77 -10.56 -8.31
CA ALA A 390 -20.96 -10.90 -7.52
C ALA A 390 -21.41 -12.35 -7.72
N THR A 391 -21.57 -12.78 -8.98
CA THR A 391 -22.10 -14.12 -9.29
C THR A 391 -21.17 -15.25 -8.85
N LEU A 392 -19.87 -15.01 -8.87
CA LEU A 392 -18.86 -15.97 -8.45
C LEU A 392 -18.45 -15.80 -6.98
N GLY A 393 -18.87 -14.73 -6.30
CA GLY A 393 -18.49 -14.45 -4.91
C GLY A 393 -16.99 -14.20 -4.76
N VAL A 394 -16.35 -13.64 -5.78
CA VAL A 394 -14.96 -13.16 -5.70
C VAL A 394 -14.98 -11.78 -5.08
N ILE A 395 -14.15 -11.57 -4.05
CA ILE A 395 -14.03 -10.29 -3.36
C ILE A 395 -13.20 -9.35 -4.24
N ALA A 396 -13.73 -8.15 -4.48
CA ALA A 396 -13.05 -7.12 -5.24
C ALA A 396 -12.38 -6.12 -4.28
N ASN A 397 -11.05 -6.12 -4.23
CA ASN A 397 -10.29 -5.21 -3.39
C ASN A 397 -9.71 -4.08 -4.23
N PHE A 398 -9.99 -2.84 -3.85
CA PHE A 398 -9.49 -1.65 -4.52
C PHE A 398 -8.68 -0.78 -3.57
N THR A 399 -7.85 0.08 -4.15
CA THR A 399 -7.01 1.07 -3.47
C THR A 399 -7.51 2.48 -3.84
N PRO A 400 -8.50 3.05 -3.11
CA PRO A 400 -9.22 4.24 -3.58
C PRO A 400 -8.36 5.48 -3.75
N TRP A 401 -7.27 5.66 -3.00
CA TRP A 401 -6.40 6.82 -3.17
C TRP A 401 -5.67 6.82 -4.53
N TRP A 402 -5.65 5.68 -5.24
CA TRP A 402 -5.18 5.60 -6.64
C TRP A 402 -6.21 6.06 -7.67
N HIS A 403 -7.48 6.25 -7.27
CA HIS A 403 -8.55 6.60 -8.20
C HIS A 403 -8.51 8.07 -8.67
N CYS A 404 -7.37 8.71 -8.54
CA CYS A 404 -7.05 10.02 -9.05
C CYS A 404 -5.60 10.00 -9.55
N ASP A 405 -5.39 10.18 -10.86
CA ASP A 405 -4.08 10.13 -11.49
C ASP A 405 -4.12 10.92 -12.82
N ASP A 406 -3.01 11.02 -13.52
CA ASP A 406 -2.93 11.68 -14.81
C ASP A 406 -3.63 10.87 -15.91
N THR A 407 -4.75 11.41 -16.41
CA THR A 407 -5.54 10.79 -17.48
C THR A 407 -4.73 10.64 -18.78
N GLU A 408 -3.79 11.52 -19.06
CA GLU A 408 -3.00 11.46 -20.30
C GLU A 408 -2.10 10.23 -20.34
N VAL A 409 -1.55 9.83 -19.20
CA VAL A 409 -0.76 8.60 -19.09
C VAL A 409 -1.58 7.38 -19.51
N TYR A 410 -2.79 7.26 -18.98
CA TYR A 410 -3.63 6.11 -19.30
C TYR A 410 -4.26 6.15 -20.69
N THR A 411 -4.53 7.33 -21.22
CA THR A 411 -4.97 7.45 -22.62
C THR A 411 -3.85 7.11 -23.61
N LYS A 412 -2.60 7.38 -23.26
CA LYS A 412 -1.44 6.91 -24.03
C LYS A 412 -1.32 5.38 -23.98
N LEU A 413 -1.42 4.78 -22.79
CA LEU A 413 -1.31 3.34 -22.59
C LEU A 413 -2.43 2.54 -23.27
N PHE A 414 -3.66 3.05 -23.28
CA PHE A 414 -4.85 2.27 -23.66
C PHE A 414 -5.69 2.87 -24.77
N GLY A 415 -5.38 4.08 -25.27
CA GLY A 415 -6.22 4.89 -26.14
C GLY A 415 -7.34 5.60 -25.39
N GLU A 416 -7.96 6.60 -26.02
CA GLU A 416 -8.94 7.51 -25.42
C GLU A 416 -10.12 6.79 -24.72
N GLU A 417 -10.66 5.76 -25.33
CA GLU A 417 -11.87 5.10 -24.77
C GLU A 417 -11.55 4.27 -23.53
N ARG A 418 -10.51 3.45 -23.57
CA ARG A 418 -10.16 2.53 -22.46
C ARG A 418 -9.44 3.26 -21.35
N GLY A 419 -8.51 4.18 -21.68
CA GLY A 419 -7.75 4.96 -20.72
C GLY A 419 -8.61 5.87 -19.84
N ARG A 420 -9.87 6.09 -20.22
CA ARG A 420 -10.86 6.84 -19.43
C ARG A 420 -11.85 5.96 -18.66
N LYS A 421 -11.58 4.66 -18.51
CA LYS A 421 -12.49 3.69 -17.86
C LYS A 421 -11.77 2.84 -16.80
N LEU A 422 -10.91 3.47 -16.01
CA LEU A 422 -10.18 2.80 -14.94
C LEU A 422 -10.95 2.77 -13.62
N TYR A 423 -10.59 1.80 -12.76
CA TYR A 423 -11.13 1.67 -11.41
C TYR A 423 -12.68 1.65 -11.38
N ARG A 424 -13.26 0.60 -11.95
CA ARG A 424 -14.72 0.40 -12.08
C ARG A 424 -15.37 -0.07 -10.76
N CYS A 425 -14.97 0.55 -9.62
CA CYS A 425 -15.36 0.11 -8.29
C CYS A 425 -16.85 0.26 -8.01
N LYS A 426 -17.49 1.35 -8.48
CA LYS A 426 -18.95 1.53 -8.31
C LYS A 426 -19.75 0.53 -9.13
N SER A 427 -19.35 0.30 -10.36
CA SER A 427 -19.97 -0.72 -11.21
C SER A 427 -19.89 -2.12 -10.60
N VAL A 428 -18.74 -2.48 -9.99
CA VAL A 428 -18.58 -3.76 -9.28
C VAL A 428 -19.42 -3.80 -8.01
N TRP A 429 -19.46 -2.71 -7.22
CA TRP A 429 -20.31 -2.61 -6.04
C TRP A 429 -21.80 -2.77 -6.39
N ASP A 430 -22.28 -2.05 -7.40
CA ASP A 430 -23.67 -2.07 -7.83
C ASP A 430 -24.10 -3.44 -8.41
N SER A 431 -23.16 -4.28 -8.83
CA SER A 431 -23.44 -5.67 -9.20
C SER A 431 -23.81 -6.55 -7.99
N GLY A 432 -23.60 -6.07 -6.77
CA GLY A 432 -23.79 -6.81 -5.52
C GLY A 432 -22.54 -7.59 -5.06
N ALA A 433 -21.38 -7.33 -5.64
CA ALA A 433 -20.12 -7.92 -5.19
C ALA A 433 -19.69 -7.38 -3.81
N LEU A 434 -18.98 -8.19 -3.05
CA LEU A 434 -18.28 -7.71 -1.86
C LEU A 434 -17.05 -6.90 -2.31
N VAL A 435 -17.08 -5.59 -2.04
CA VAL A 435 -15.99 -4.66 -2.33
C VAL A 435 -15.33 -4.25 -1.02
N THR A 436 -14.00 -4.23 -1.00
CA THR A 436 -13.17 -3.84 0.13
C THR A 436 -12.19 -2.75 -0.28
N TRP A 437 -11.80 -1.92 0.68
CA TRP A 437 -10.88 -0.81 0.45
C TRP A 437 -9.56 -1.03 1.18
N SER A 438 -8.48 -0.56 0.56
CA SER A 438 -7.13 -0.75 1.06
C SER A 438 -6.22 0.42 0.74
N SER A 439 -5.07 0.47 1.41
CA SER A 439 -4.03 1.46 1.13
C SER A 439 -2.98 1.00 0.13
N ASP A 440 -2.68 -0.29 0.11
CA ASP A 440 -1.51 -0.85 -0.58
C ASP A 440 -0.20 -0.13 -0.25
N THR A 441 -0.10 0.37 0.97
CA THR A 441 1.06 1.12 1.41
C THR A 441 2.23 0.19 1.68
N ILE A 442 3.39 0.54 1.11
CA ILE A 442 4.61 -0.28 1.14
C ILE A 442 5.73 0.33 2.00
N ALA A 443 5.59 1.59 2.41
CA ALA A 443 6.60 2.28 3.22
C ALA A 443 5.94 3.34 4.09
N TYR A 444 6.54 3.61 5.25
CA TYR A 444 6.09 4.69 6.14
C TYR A 444 5.99 6.05 5.42
N ALA A 445 6.87 6.26 4.46
CA ALA A 445 6.89 7.44 3.61
C ALA A 445 5.69 7.61 2.67
N ASN A 446 4.98 6.53 2.35
CA ASN A 446 3.73 6.61 1.58
C ASN A 446 2.56 7.06 2.46
N PHE A 447 2.76 8.15 3.10
CA PHE A 447 1.94 8.71 4.15
C PHE A 447 0.51 9.04 3.71
N GLU A 448 0.35 9.53 2.48
CA GLU A 448 -0.95 9.80 1.88
C GLU A 448 -1.76 8.52 1.69
N GLY A 449 -1.12 7.44 1.24
CA GLY A 449 -1.76 6.13 1.08
C GLY A 449 -2.29 5.53 2.39
N TRP A 450 -1.65 5.85 3.52
CA TRP A 450 -2.08 5.36 4.83
C TRP A 450 -3.34 6.01 5.38
N ASN A 451 -3.67 7.22 4.95
CA ASN A 451 -4.84 7.93 5.43
C ASN A 451 -6.10 7.37 4.75
N PRO A 452 -6.89 6.51 5.42
CA PRO A 452 -8.09 5.93 4.83
C PRO A 452 -9.13 7.00 4.46
N TYR A 453 -9.10 8.15 5.12
CA TYR A 453 -10.02 9.26 4.82
C TYR A 453 -9.64 9.97 3.51
N LEU A 454 -8.36 9.96 3.11
CA LEU A 454 -7.96 10.37 1.76
C LEU A 454 -8.46 9.37 0.72
N GLY A 455 -8.33 8.07 0.99
CA GLY A 455 -8.95 7.04 0.16
C GLY A 455 -10.46 7.23 0.01
N MET A 456 -11.16 7.56 1.11
CA MET A 456 -12.60 7.87 1.09
C MET A 456 -12.89 9.13 0.26
N GLU A 457 -12.14 10.22 0.48
CA GLU A 457 -12.27 11.47 -0.28
C GLU A 457 -12.15 11.22 -1.78
N ILE A 458 -11.07 10.57 -2.20
CA ILE A 458 -10.83 10.27 -3.62
C ILE A 458 -11.85 9.25 -4.15
N GLY A 459 -12.24 8.26 -3.38
CA GLY A 459 -13.30 7.32 -3.76
C GLY A 459 -14.64 8.02 -4.04
N MET A 460 -14.97 9.07 -3.28
CA MET A 460 -16.20 9.86 -3.44
C MET A 460 -16.08 10.95 -4.50
N THR A 461 -14.90 11.51 -4.74
CA THR A 461 -14.72 12.67 -5.63
C THR A 461 -14.01 12.32 -6.94
N ARG A 462 -13.13 11.31 -6.95
CA ARG A 462 -12.14 10.98 -7.99
C ARG A 462 -11.22 12.17 -8.30
N LEU A 463 -10.90 12.91 -7.25
CA LEU A 463 -10.13 14.15 -7.32
C LEU A 463 -9.37 14.34 -6.01
N VAL A 464 -8.14 14.84 -6.08
CA VAL A 464 -7.45 15.41 -4.93
C VAL A 464 -7.86 16.87 -4.84
N THR A 465 -8.64 17.25 -3.82
CA THR A 465 -9.22 18.58 -3.74
C THR A 465 -8.23 19.58 -3.13
N LYS A 466 -8.43 20.88 -3.42
CA LYS A 466 -7.62 21.97 -2.85
C LYS A 466 -7.77 22.13 -1.33
N LYS A 467 -8.77 21.48 -0.73
CA LYS A 467 -8.98 21.47 0.72
C LYS A 467 -8.20 20.36 1.43
N THR A 468 -7.64 19.42 0.68
CA THR A 468 -6.86 18.30 1.22
C THR A 468 -5.50 18.81 1.70
N LYS A 469 -5.26 18.82 3.00
CA LYS A 469 -3.99 19.28 3.58
C LYS A 469 -2.78 18.46 3.17
N LEU A 470 -2.99 17.19 2.86
CA LEU A 470 -1.93 16.23 2.54
C LEU A 470 -1.36 16.36 1.12
N SER A 471 -1.98 17.15 0.24
CA SER A 471 -1.57 17.21 -1.15
C SER A 471 -1.70 18.61 -1.76
N GLU A 472 -1.22 19.63 -1.07
CA GLU A 472 -1.19 21.00 -1.60
C GLU A 472 -0.52 21.09 -2.98
N ALA A 473 0.37 20.15 -3.32
CA ALA A 473 1.13 20.14 -4.56
C ALA A 473 0.56 19.23 -5.67
N ALA A 474 -0.35 18.31 -5.35
CA ALA A 474 -0.80 17.28 -6.30
C ALA A 474 -2.32 17.25 -6.49
N TYR A 475 -2.95 18.39 -6.58
CA TYR A 475 -4.37 18.42 -6.95
C TYR A 475 -4.53 18.51 -8.46
N TYR A 476 -5.57 17.82 -8.96
CA TYR A 476 -6.01 17.90 -10.34
C TYR A 476 -7.27 18.78 -10.41
N ASP A 477 -7.37 19.61 -11.46
CA ASP A 477 -8.56 20.44 -11.67
C ASP A 477 -9.74 19.64 -12.24
N ASP A 478 -9.46 18.47 -12.82
CA ASP A 478 -10.44 17.62 -13.48
C ASP A 478 -10.67 16.30 -12.74
N ILE A 479 -11.92 15.86 -12.68
CA ILE A 479 -12.31 14.57 -12.12
C ILE A 479 -11.69 13.45 -12.96
N PHE A 480 -10.95 12.55 -12.31
CA PHE A 480 -10.40 11.37 -12.99
C PHE A 480 -11.54 10.48 -13.53
N PRO A 481 -11.54 10.17 -14.83
CA PRO A 481 -12.64 9.44 -15.44
C PRO A 481 -12.65 7.94 -15.09
N PRO A 482 -13.84 7.29 -15.12
CA PRO A 482 -15.14 7.92 -15.35
C PRO A 482 -15.79 8.48 -14.08
N ALA A 483 -16.46 9.61 -14.19
CA ALA A 483 -17.04 10.32 -13.05
C ALA A 483 -18.23 9.59 -12.39
N ASP A 484 -18.84 8.63 -13.07
CA ASP A 484 -19.95 7.81 -12.57
C ASP A 484 -19.47 6.63 -11.69
N GLU A 485 -18.16 6.43 -11.56
CA GLU A 485 -17.57 5.44 -10.65
C GLU A 485 -17.26 6.03 -9.24
N ARG A 486 -17.79 7.20 -8.91
CA ARG A 486 -17.72 7.78 -7.56
C ARG A 486 -18.59 6.99 -6.59
N MET A 487 -18.07 6.74 -5.42
CA MET A 487 -18.73 6.01 -4.34
C MET A 487 -19.55 6.96 -3.44
N GLY A 488 -20.51 6.41 -2.70
CA GLY A 488 -21.18 7.10 -1.61
C GLY A 488 -20.41 6.95 -0.29
N ILE A 489 -20.65 7.85 0.67
CA ILE A 489 -19.98 7.81 1.97
C ILE A 489 -20.26 6.50 2.73
N GLU A 490 -21.50 6.01 2.73
CA GLU A 490 -21.84 4.74 3.39
C GLU A 490 -21.11 3.55 2.76
N GLU A 491 -20.97 3.54 1.43
CA GLU A 491 -20.25 2.51 0.68
C GLU A 491 -18.74 2.51 1.05
N MET A 492 -18.16 3.72 1.21
CA MET A 492 -16.79 3.85 1.66
C MET A 492 -16.63 3.35 3.10
N LEU A 493 -17.50 3.76 4.02
CA LEU A 493 -17.46 3.31 5.42
C LEU A 493 -17.65 1.80 5.55
N LEU A 494 -18.59 1.19 4.81
CA LEU A 494 -18.82 -0.25 4.83
C LEU A 494 -17.61 -1.03 4.30
N GLY A 495 -16.99 -0.57 3.22
CA GLY A 495 -15.83 -1.24 2.62
C GLY A 495 -14.59 -1.22 3.52
N TYR A 496 -14.39 -0.15 4.28
CA TYR A 496 -13.32 -0.02 5.28
C TYR A 496 -13.66 -0.64 6.66
N THR A 497 -14.83 -1.22 6.85
CA THR A 497 -15.25 -1.78 8.13
C THR A 497 -15.72 -3.23 7.96
N ILE A 498 -17.04 -3.47 7.87
CA ILE A 498 -17.59 -4.83 7.86
C ILE A 498 -17.15 -5.65 6.63
N ASN A 499 -17.02 -5.03 5.45
CA ASN A 499 -16.57 -5.76 4.27
C ASN A 499 -15.10 -6.20 4.42
N GLY A 500 -14.24 -5.31 4.95
CA GLY A 500 -12.86 -5.67 5.32
C GLY A 500 -12.82 -6.83 6.30
N ALA A 501 -13.68 -6.79 7.34
CA ALA A 501 -13.79 -7.88 8.31
C ALA A 501 -14.22 -9.22 7.66
N ILE A 502 -15.14 -9.18 6.71
CA ILE A 502 -15.56 -10.37 5.94
C ILE A 502 -14.39 -10.92 5.12
N GLN A 503 -13.62 -10.05 4.47
CA GLN A 503 -12.42 -10.49 3.74
C GLN A 503 -11.45 -11.21 4.66
N LEU A 504 -11.16 -10.65 5.84
CA LEU A 504 -10.23 -11.23 6.80
C LEU A 504 -10.82 -12.42 7.60
N GLY A 505 -12.13 -12.70 7.48
CA GLY A 505 -12.81 -13.78 8.21
C GLY A 505 -13.02 -13.51 9.71
N ILE A 506 -13.08 -12.25 10.08
CA ILE A 506 -13.25 -11.78 11.45
C ILE A 506 -14.58 -11.06 11.70
N GLU A 507 -15.49 -11.10 10.74
CA GLU A 507 -16.79 -10.42 10.78
C GLU A 507 -17.68 -10.82 11.98
N LYS A 508 -17.41 -11.96 12.58
CA LYS A 508 -18.13 -12.42 13.78
C LYS A 508 -17.69 -11.70 15.06
N THR A 509 -16.50 -11.10 15.03
CA THR A 509 -15.92 -10.46 16.21
C THR A 509 -15.60 -8.99 15.99
N LYS A 510 -15.43 -8.54 14.74
CA LYS A 510 -14.98 -7.18 14.39
C LYS A 510 -15.73 -6.62 13.17
N GLY A 511 -15.47 -5.38 12.83
CA GLY A 511 -15.94 -4.72 11.62
C GLY A 511 -17.32 -4.07 11.71
N SER A 512 -18.05 -4.28 12.80
CA SER A 512 -19.32 -3.59 13.07
C SER A 512 -19.54 -3.40 14.56
N ILE A 513 -20.38 -2.45 14.91
CA ILE A 513 -20.81 -2.19 16.30
C ILE A 513 -22.08 -3.00 16.58
N GLU A 514 -21.89 -4.23 17.05
CA GLU A 514 -22.95 -5.18 17.37
C GLU A 514 -22.71 -5.83 18.74
N ALA A 515 -23.78 -6.12 19.48
CA ALA A 515 -23.66 -6.81 20.77
C ALA A 515 -22.95 -8.17 20.59
N GLY A 516 -21.92 -8.42 21.40
CA GLY A 516 -21.09 -9.62 21.37
C GLY A 516 -19.76 -9.44 20.64
N LYS A 517 -19.60 -8.45 19.77
CA LYS A 517 -18.34 -8.14 19.08
C LYS A 517 -17.38 -7.36 19.99
N ASP A 518 -16.13 -7.36 19.62
CA ASP A 518 -15.09 -6.59 20.28
C ASP A 518 -15.37 -5.09 20.12
N ALA A 519 -15.15 -4.34 21.18
CA ALA A 519 -15.43 -2.92 21.20
C ALA A 519 -14.29 -2.11 20.57
N ASP A 520 -14.12 -2.29 19.26
CA ASP A 520 -13.20 -1.53 18.40
C ASP A 520 -14.01 -0.43 17.71
N TYR A 521 -13.82 0.81 18.14
CA TYR A 521 -14.57 1.93 17.59
C TYR A 521 -13.79 3.24 17.62
N LEU A 522 -14.22 4.14 16.74
CA LEU A 522 -13.65 5.47 16.56
C LEU A 522 -14.68 6.53 16.93
N VAL A 523 -14.21 7.64 17.48
CA VAL A 523 -15.04 8.79 17.85
C VAL A 523 -14.57 10.02 17.10
N PHE A 524 -15.51 10.73 16.48
CA PHE A 524 -15.25 11.96 15.73
C PHE A 524 -16.09 13.11 16.28
N ASP A 525 -15.53 14.30 16.26
CA ASP A 525 -16.27 15.51 16.66
C ASP A 525 -17.29 15.95 15.60
N GLN A 526 -17.14 15.50 14.35
CA GLN A 526 -18.03 15.79 13.22
C GLN A 526 -18.77 14.51 12.76
N ASP A 527 -20.03 14.66 12.37
CA ASP A 527 -20.80 13.59 11.74
C ASP A 527 -20.28 13.34 10.31
N LEU A 528 -19.64 12.19 10.10
CA LEU A 528 -19.05 11.83 8.81
C LEU A 528 -20.10 11.56 7.72
N LEU A 529 -21.32 11.14 8.08
CA LEU A 529 -22.39 10.89 7.09
C LEU A 529 -22.88 12.17 6.39
N THR A 530 -22.64 13.31 7.02
CA THR A 530 -23.05 14.63 6.51
C THR A 530 -21.87 15.54 6.17
N ALA A 531 -20.65 15.05 6.33
CA ALA A 531 -19.44 15.81 6.04
C ALA A 531 -19.30 16.12 4.55
N GLU A 532 -18.70 17.27 4.24
CA GLU A 532 -18.36 17.60 2.86
C GLU A 532 -17.35 16.59 2.32
N HIS A 533 -17.48 16.21 1.05
CA HIS A 533 -16.54 15.29 0.40
C HIS A 533 -15.19 15.97 0.14
N ASP A 534 -15.20 17.26 -0.19
CA ASP A 534 -13.99 18.08 -0.36
C ASP A 534 -13.26 18.29 0.97
N GLY A 535 -12.04 17.80 1.09
CA GLY A 535 -11.27 17.85 2.33
C GLY A 535 -11.77 16.86 3.39
N PHE A 536 -12.48 15.82 2.98
CA PHE A 536 -12.92 14.72 3.87
C PHE A 536 -11.76 14.10 4.61
N SER A 537 -10.59 14.01 3.98
CA SER A 537 -9.34 13.49 4.54
C SER A 537 -8.84 14.21 5.79
N ASN A 538 -9.34 15.43 6.06
CA ASN A 538 -9.00 16.18 7.26
C ASN A 538 -9.78 15.72 8.51
N ASN A 539 -10.80 14.86 8.35
CA ASN A 539 -11.59 14.32 9.46
C ASN A 539 -10.88 13.10 10.08
N LEU A 540 -10.03 13.35 11.06
CA LEU A 540 -9.35 12.28 11.80
C LEU A 540 -10.11 11.94 13.09
N PRO A 541 -10.00 10.69 13.62
CA PRO A 541 -10.67 10.33 14.86
C PRO A 541 -10.08 11.10 16.05
N ALA A 542 -10.95 11.71 16.85
CA ALA A 542 -10.57 12.33 18.11
C ALA A 542 -10.20 11.27 19.17
N GLU A 543 -10.82 10.09 19.10
CA GLU A 543 -10.55 9.00 20.01
C GLU A 543 -10.60 7.65 19.27
N VAL A 544 -9.69 6.75 19.64
CA VAL A 544 -9.61 5.38 19.11
C VAL A 544 -9.72 4.40 20.26
N TYR A 545 -10.58 3.41 20.10
CA TYR A 545 -10.76 2.34 21.06
C TYR A 545 -10.50 0.99 20.41
N TYR A 546 -9.72 0.15 21.10
CA TYR A 546 -9.46 -1.23 20.74
C TYR A 546 -9.79 -2.15 21.91
N ALA A 547 -10.65 -3.13 21.68
CA ALA A 547 -11.19 -4.02 22.72
C ALA A 547 -11.68 -3.23 23.95
N GLY A 548 -12.43 -2.15 23.73
CA GLY A 548 -13.01 -1.26 24.75
C GLY A 548 -12.02 -0.35 25.48
N ARG A 549 -10.73 -0.45 25.20
CA ARG A 549 -9.70 0.40 25.82
C ARG A 549 -9.40 1.59 24.92
N LYS A 550 -9.38 2.77 25.50
CA LYS A 550 -8.93 3.97 24.80
C LYS A 550 -7.44 3.85 24.51
N MET A 551 -7.09 3.96 23.24
CA MET A 551 -5.71 3.95 22.81
C MET A 551 -5.05 5.31 23.04
N ASN A 552 -3.80 5.28 23.48
CA ASN A 552 -2.98 6.49 23.51
C ASN A 552 -2.46 6.73 22.08
N HIS A 553 -3.16 7.57 21.35
CA HIS A 553 -2.76 7.94 20.00
C HIS A 553 -2.63 9.47 19.92
N GLN A 554 -1.81 9.93 19.01
CA GLN A 554 -1.80 11.33 18.59
C GLN A 554 -2.41 11.36 17.19
N PRO A 555 -3.50 12.13 16.97
CA PRO A 555 -4.00 12.35 15.63
C PRO A 555 -2.84 12.83 14.75
N PHE A 556 -2.77 12.28 13.56
CA PHE A 556 -1.75 12.72 12.62
C PHE A 556 -1.95 14.20 12.31
N ASP A 557 -0.87 14.95 12.33
CA ASP A 557 -0.91 16.40 12.11
C ASP A 557 0.19 16.79 11.10
N TYR A 558 -0.20 16.92 9.85
CA TYR A 558 0.69 17.33 8.75
C TYR A 558 1.40 18.65 9.05
N ASP A 559 0.73 19.57 9.75
CA ASP A 559 1.28 20.89 10.07
C ASP A 559 2.46 20.80 11.06
N LYS A 560 2.56 19.71 11.82
CA LYS A 560 3.65 19.45 12.76
C LYS A 560 4.86 18.74 12.17
N LEU A 561 4.78 18.25 10.94
CA LEU A 561 5.93 17.68 10.27
C LEU A 561 6.99 18.74 10.04
N SER A 562 8.24 18.37 10.22
CA SER A 562 9.38 19.23 9.85
C SER A 562 9.39 19.48 8.33
N PRO A 563 10.05 20.53 7.85
CA PRO A 563 10.24 20.76 6.42
C PRO A 563 10.92 19.56 5.73
N GLU A 564 11.84 18.89 6.41
CA GLU A 564 12.53 17.69 5.92
C GLU A 564 11.57 16.52 5.75
N GLU A 565 10.73 16.24 6.74
CA GLU A 565 9.70 15.19 6.66
C GLU A 565 8.71 15.46 5.54
N LYS A 566 8.26 16.72 5.39
CA LYS A 566 7.40 17.12 4.27
C LYS A 566 8.10 16.95 2.93
N SER A 567 9.35 17.38 2.80
CA SER A 567 10.15 17.23 1.59
C SER A 567 10.39 15.76 1.25
N TRP A 568 10.65 14.93 2.25
CA TRP A 568 10.85 13.51 2.05
C TRP A 568 9.57 12.80 1.60
N LEU A 569 8.44 13.08 2.25
CA LEU A 569 7.12 12.59 1.82
C LEU A 569 6.84 12.96 0.36
N CYS A 570 7.09 14.22 0.00
CA CYS A 570 6.96 14.67 -1.36
C CYS A 570 7.91 13.93 -2.31
N GLY A 571 9.18 13.77 -1.95
CA GLY A 571 10.17 13.07 -2.77
C GLY A 571 9.80 11.63 -3.07
N MET A 572 9.15 10.93 -2.13
CA MET A 572 8.70 9.55 -2.31
C MET A 572 7.40 9.43 -3.12
N ASN A 573 6.46 10.35 -2.93
CA ASN A 573 5.12 10.24 -3.50
C ASN A 573 4.93 11.05 -4.79
N PHE A 574 5.71 12.11 -4.99
CA PHE A 574 5.53 13.06 -6.08
C PHE A 574 6.27 12.83 -7.40
N PRO A 575 7.23 11.92 -7.55
CA PRO A 575 7.74 11.59 -8.89
C PRO A 575 6.64 11.15 -9.86
N TYR A 576 5.49 10.74 -9.32
CA TYR A 576 4.35 10.30 -10.13
C TYR A 576 3.49 11.44 -10.66
N PHE A 577 3.42 12.57 -9.95
CA PHE A 577 2.34 13.52 -10.11
C PHE A 577 2.78 14.91 -10.53
N ALA A 578 4.05 15.27 -10.40
CA ALA A 578 4.42 16.66 -10.58
C ALA A 578 5.14 16.91 -11.89
N ALA A 579 4.58 17.78 -12.69
CA ALA A 579 5.39 18.66 -13.49
C ALA A 579 6.31 19.47 -12.55
N GLU A 580 7.55 19.69 -12.96
CA GLU A 580 8.59 20.41 -12.22
C GLU A 580 8.12 21.72 -11.58
N GLU A 581 7.19 22.41 -12.23
CA GLU A 581 6.56 23.64 -11.76
C GLU A 581 5.69 23.47 -10.47
N ILE A 582 5.04 22.33 -10.30
CA ILE A 582 4.23 22.02 -9.10
C ILE A 582 5.14 21.69 -7.93
N TRP A 583 6.21 20.94 -8.18
CA TRP A 583 7.24 20.66 -7.19
C TRP A 583 7.91 21.93 -6.67
N MET A 584 8.29 22.84 -7.56
CA MET A 584 8.89 24.11 -7.18
C MET A 584 7.94 25.00 -6.36
N LYS A 585 6.66 25.08 -6.76
CA LYS A 585 5.63 25.80 -5.97
C LYS A 585 5.41 25.21 -4.59
N PHE A 586 5.48 23.89 -4.47
CA PHE A 586 5.39 23.21 -3.18
C PHE A 586 6.59 23.55 -2.29
N LEU A 587 7.81 23.47 -2.82
CA LEU A 587 9.02 23.83 -2.09
C LEU A 587 9.02 25.30 -1.64
N GLU A 588 8.50 26.20 -2.46
CA GLU A 588 8.26 27.60 -2.11
C GLU A 588 7.26 27.73 -0.94
N SER A 589 6.24 26.86 -0.89
CA SER A 589 5.21 26.88 0.17
C SER A 589 5.74 26.40 1.52
N LEU A 590 6.83 25.61 1.55
CA LEU A 590 7.47 25.13 2.78
C LEU A 590 8.26 26.20 3.53
N GLY A 591 8.39 27.43 2.97
CA GLY A 591 8.99 28.59 3.62
C GLY A 591 10.49 28.75 3.40
N ASN A 592 11.05 29.81 3.99
CA ASN A 592 12.37 30.37 3.67
C ASN A 592 13.59 29.51 4.02
N ASP A 593 13.43 28.28 4.51
CA ASP A 593 14.55 27.44 4.93
C ASP A 593 15.11 26.57 3.80
N LEU A 594 14.43 26.57 2.63
CA LEU A 594 14.93 25.92 1.42
C LEU A 594 15.39 26.98 0.42
N ASP A 595 16.69 27.07 0.20
CA ASP A 595 17.23 27.95 -0.82
C ASP A 595 17.01 27.34 -2.21
N VAL A 596 15.95 27.81 -2.88
CA VAL A 596 15.61 27.43 -4.26
C VAL A 596 16.14 28.53 -5.16
N SER A 597 17.22 28.30 -5.84
CA SER A 597 17.73 29.25 -6.85
C SER A 597 17.48 28.70 -8.25
N ASP A 598 16.64 29.41 -9.01
CA ASP A 598 16.47 29.18 -10.44
C ASP A 598 17.63 29.84 -11.21
N GLU A 599 18.65 29.09 -11.53
CA GLU A 599 19.56 29.47 -12.61
C GLU A 599 19.28 28.55 -13.81
N TYR A 600 18.58 29.09 -14.79
CA TYR A 600 18.55 28.49 -16.12
C TYR A 600 19.90 28.74 -16.78
N ASN A 601 20.53 27.68 -17.26
CA ASN A 601 21.64 27.85 -18.21
C ASN A 601 21.11 28.49 -19.48
N GLU A 602 21.94 29.28 -20.16
CA GLU A 602 21.59 30.01 -21.41
C GLU A 602 21.12 29.07 -22.55
N ASP A 603 21.32 27.75 -22.42
CA ASP A 603 20.89 26.72 -23.38
C ASP A 603 19.53 26.09 -23.08
N GLY A 604 18.85 26.49 -21.99
CA GLY A 604 17.53 25.98 -21.62
C GLY A 604 17.55 24.63 -20.90
N SER A 605 18.71 24.10 -20.50
CA SER A 605 18.80 22.91 -19.68
C SER A 605 18.56 23.23 -18.19
N ASN A 606 17.74 22.45 -17.54
CA ASN A 606 17.38 22.62 -16.12
C ASN A 606 18.13 21.59 -15.27
N GLY A 607 19.17 22.01 -14.58
CA GLY A 607 20.01 21.17 -13.72
C GLY A 607 19.87 21.51 -12.24
N SER A 608 18.64 21.69 -11.73
CA SER A 608 18.45 22.11 -10.34
C SER A 608 18.41 20.95 -9.35
N TYR A 609 19.21 21.04 -8.33
CA TYR A 609 19.20 20.16 -7.16
C TYR A 609 18.80 20.97 -5.94
N LEU A 610 18.17 20.30 -4.99
CA LEU A 610 17.89 20.86 -3.68
C LEU A 610 18.72 20.11 -2.64
N SER A 611 19.34 20.80 -1.72
CA SER A 611 20.02 20.19 -0.58
C SER A 611 19.35 20.60 0.72
N ILE A 612 19.05 19.62 1.55
CA ILE A 612 18.65 19.85 2.93
C ILE A 612 19.92 20.07 3.77
N PRO A 613 19.96 21.04 4.68
CA PRO A 613 21.13 21.34 5.48
C PRO A 613 21.67 20.12 6.25
N VAL A 614 23.00 19.95 6.22
CA VAL A 614 23.70 18.81 6.85
C VAL A 614 23.49 18.76 8.35
N GLU A 615 23.20 19.89 8.98
CA GLU A 615 23.03 19.98 10.43
C GLU A 615 21.85 19.17 10.98
N ASN A 616 20.85 18.90 10.13
CA ASN A 616 19.63 18.19 10.52
C ASN A 616 19.66 16.68 10.18
N ARG A 617 20.81 16.17 9.70
CA ARG A 617 20.94 14.77 9.26
C ARG A 617 21.19 13.76 10.36
N GLN A 618 21.56 14.20 11.56
CA GLN A 618 22.04 13.26 12.58
C GLN A 618 20.93 12.48 13.29
N GLU A 619 19.68 12.79 13.06
CA GLU A 619 18.61 12.18 13.85
C GLU A 619 17.50 11.47 13.09
N ASN A 620 17.26 11.61 11.77
CA ASN A 620 16.22 10.81 11.03
C ASN A 620 15.89 11.35 9.62
N GLY A 621 16.79 11.99 8.91
CA GLY A 621 16.46 12.70 7.68
C GLY A 621 16.50 11.86 6.41
N PRO A 622 15.60 12.11 5.47
CA PRO A 622 15.64 11.59 4.11
C PRO A 622 16.77 12.26 3.31
N GLY A 623 17.12 11.69 2.22
CA GLY A 623 18.26 12.06 1.38
C GLY A 623 18.48 13.53 1.08
N GLU A 624 19.66 13.85 0.60
CA GLU A 624 20.04 15.19 0.16
C GLU A 624 19.46 15.51 -1.22
N ILE A 625 19.03 16.75 -1.37
CA ILE A 625 18.68 17.33 -2.67
C ILE A 625 19.84 18.25 -3.08
N TYR A 626 20.25 18.20 -4.33
CA TYR A 626 21.39 18.96 -4.84
C TYR A 626 20.95 19.89 -5.99
N LYS A 627 21.69 20.96 -6.19
CA LYS A 627 21.59 21.83 -7.37
C LYS A 627 22.95 21.88 -8.04
N ASP A 628 23.01 21.64 -9.35
CA ASP A 628 24.20 21.72 -10.20
C ASP A 628 25.41 20.96 -9.64
N GLY A 629 25.19 19.77 -9.08
CA GLY A 629 26.24 18.96 -8.48
C GLY A 629 26.84 19.51 -7.18
N GLU A 630 26.34 20.63 -6.67
CA GLU A 630 26.78 21.19 -5.40
C GLU A 630 25.82 20.85 -4.27
N LYS A 631 26.36 20.30 -3.21
CA LYS A 631 25.64 20.07 -1.97
C LYS A 631 25.41 21.41 -1.27
N ARG A 632 24.17 21.78 -1.01
CA ARG A 632 23.85 22.96 -0.22
C ARG A 632 23.65 22.58 1.25
N PRO A 633 24.16 23.40 2.17
CA PRO A 633 24.05 23.14 3.60
C PRO A 633 22.63 23.17 4.14
#